data_eec97334ae4fed089bc1a763c6ec68bc
#
_entry.id   eec97334ae4fed089bc1a763c6ec68bc
#
_cell.length_a   1.000
_cell.length_b   1.000
_cell.length_c   1.000
_cell.angle_alpha   90.00
_cell.angle_beta   90.00
_cell.angle_gamma   90.00
#
_symmetry.space_group_name_H-M   'P 1'
#
loop_
_entity.id
_entity.type
_entity.pdbx_description
1 polymer ?
#
loop_
_entity_poly.entity_id
_entity_poly.type
_entity_poly.pdbx_seq_one_letter_code
_entity_poly.pdbx_strand_id
1 'polypeptide(L)'
;GPNLRSDHSGLLVQLALGTDAKFFLGWRPDTAEMDRALNLLRAVVPELAPLAGGDIDVLRQSRQPAAHLLLAACAALLQDHCILPAAGRVVAANRQQSLLFVPCDDRPLGLLAFKLAAACVAGLPALARGADRGFIAGLRELRQTFLDQVQENGLNQNALSMARAAALRDIPCYRIRGSNRLVQLGQGCHRRWLNGAVMPDTSSTGM
;
A
#
# COMPACT_ATOMS: atom_id res chain seq x y z
N GLY A 1 3.32 -7.20 -15.55
CA GLY A 1 4.35 -6.43 -16.21
C GLY A 1 4.18 -4.95 -16.00
N PRO A 2 5.16 -4.11 -16.35
CA PRO A 2 5.02 -2.66 -16.32
C PRO A 2 3.85 -2.24 -17.23
N ASN A 3 3.06 -1.29 -16.80
CA ASN A 3 1.98 -0.76 -17.62
C ASN A 3 2.44 0.54 -18.32
N LEU A 4 1.68 0.99 -19.31
CA LEU A 4 2.00 2.19 -20.10
C LEU A 4 2.09 3.49 -19.27
N ARG A 5 1.76 3.44 -17.98
CA ARG A 5 1.69 4.60 -17.09
C ARG A 5 2.70 4.55 -15.95
N SER A 6 3.44 3.46 -15.82
CA SER A 6 4.47 3.28 -14.80
C SER A 6 5.45 2.19 -15.21
N ASP A 7 6.71 2.37 -14.85
CA ASP A 7 7.76 1.35 -14.98
C ASP A 7 7.58 0.21 -13.95
N HIS A 8 6.66 0.40 -12.99
CA HIS A 8 6.36 -0.57 -11.94
C HIS A 8 5.02 -1.26 -12.18
N SER A 9 4.92 -2.50 -11.72
CA SER A 9 3.64 -3.20 -11.59
C SER A 9 2.76 -2.48 -10.58
N GLY A 10 1.44 -2.49 -10.80
CA GLY A 10 0.53 -1.85 -9.86
C GLY A 10 -0.93 -2.00 -10.25
N LEU A 11 -1.78 -1.43 -9.40
CA LEU A 11 -3.22 -1.33 -9.59
C LEU A 11 -3.56 0.05 -10.13
N LEU A 12 -4.40 0.07 -11.14
CA LEU A 12 -5.08 1.27 -11.58
C LEU A 12 -6.50 1.23 -11.00
N VAL A 13 -6.79 2.18 -10.10
CA VAL A 13 -8.05 2.23 -9.36
C VAL A 13 -8.79 3.51 -9.71
N GLN A 14 -10.04 3.37 -10.11
CA GLN A 14 -10.95 4.49 -10.29
C GLN A 14 -11.71 4.72 -8.99
N LEU A 15 -11.47 5.86 -8.35
CA LEU A 15 -12.18 6.31 -7.17
C LEU A 15 -13.34 7.20 -7.63
N ALA A 16 -14.57 6.71 -7.49
CA ALA A 16 -15.75 7.54 -7.65
C ALA A 16 -15.99 8.31 -6.35
N LEU A 17 -15.97 9.62 -6.43
CA LEU A 17 -16.31 10.48 -5.32
C LEU A 17 -17.85 10.58 -5.25
N GLY A 18 -18.48 9.65 -4.53
CA GLY A 18 -19.93 9.67 -4.26
C GLY A 18 -20.35 10.80 -3.31
N THR A 19 -21.59 10.77 -2.85
CA THR A 19 -22.15 11.76 -1.91
C THR A 19 -21.34 11.88 -0.61
N ASP A 20 -20.68 10.84 -0.18
CA ASP A 20 -19.80 10.84 1.00
C ASP A 20 -18.52 11.67 0.78
N ALA A 21 -18.10 11.85 -0.46
CA ALA A 21 -16.99 12.75 -0.79
C ALA A 21 -17.34 14.23 -0.56
N LYS A 22 -18.60 14.62 -0.64
CA LYS A 22 -19.03 15.98 -0.23
C LYS A 22 -18.76 16.19 1.26
N PHE A 23 -18.92 15.16 2.06
CA PHE A 23 -18.63 15.19 3.48
C PHE A 23 -17.12 15.31 3.73
N PHE A 24 -16.30 14.57 3.00
CA PHE A 24 -14.85 14.65 3.09
C PHE A 24 -14.31 15.97 2.53
N LEU A 25 -14.89 16.47 1.45
CA LEU A 25 -14.55 17.77 0.86
C LEU A 25 -14.96 18.94 1.75
N GLY A 26 -16.00 18.76 2.57
CA GLY A 26 -16.47 19.74 3.56
C GLY A 26 -15.81 19.63 4.93
N TRP A 27 -15.15 18.50 5.21
CA TRP A 27 -14.47 18.29 6.49
C TRP A 27 -13.14 19.04 6.49
N ARG A 28 -13.07 20.05 7.34
CA ARG A 28 -11.88 20.88 7.56
C ARG A 28 -11.47 20.73 9.02
N PRO A 29 -10.83 19.59 9.39
CA PRO A 29 -10.45 19.39 10.77
C PRO A 29 -9.40 20.42 11.20
N ASP A 30 -9.47 20.85 12.43
CA ASP A 30 -8.34 21.49 13.04
C ASP A 30 -7.20 20.45 13.28
N THR A 31 -6.04 20.95 13.68
CA THR A 31 -4.87 20.08 13.89
C THR A 31 -5.13 19.04 14.99
N ALA A 32 -5.79 19.44 16.07
CA ALA A 32 -6.06 18.57 17.21
C ALA A 32 -7.09 17.47 16.88
N GLU A 33 -8.09 17.76 16.07
CA GLU A 33 -9.06 16.78 15.58
C GLU A 33 -8.39 15.75 14.66
N MET A 34 -7.54 16.22 13.75
CA MET A 34 -6.79 15.35 12.85
C MET A 34 -5.84 14.46 13.64
N ASP A 35 -5.08 14.98 14.56
CA ASP A 35 -4.13 14.22 15.38
C ASP A 35 -4.86 13.16 16.23
N ARG A 36 -6.02 13.50 16.81
CA ARG A 36 -6.85 12.51 17.52
C ARG A 36 -7.30 11.38 16.60
N ALA A 37 -7.83 11.72 15.42
CA ALA A 37 -8.28 10.73 14.45
C ALA A 37 -7.15 9.82 13.99
N LEU A 38 -5.98 10.37 13.69
CA LEU A 38 -4.80 9.61 13.27
C LEU A 38 -4.24 8.74 14.40
N ASN A 39 -4.22 9.22 15.64
CA ASN A 39 -3.76 8.44 16.79
C ASN A 39 -4.68 7.24 17.05
N LEU A 40 -6.01 7.44 16.97
CA LEU A 40 -6.97 6.33 17.05
C LEU A 40 -6.79 5.35 15.89
N LEU A 41 -6.60 5.87 14.68
CA LEU A 41 -6.37 5.04 13.51
C LEU A 41 -5.10 4.18 13.65
N ARG A 42 -3.98 4.77 14.08
CA ARG A 42 -2.72 4.06 14.33
C ARG A 42 -2.84 3.01 15.44
N ALA A 43 -3.67 3.25 16.46
CA ALA A 43 -3.95 2.26 17.50
C ALA A 43 -4.71 1.03 16.95
N VAL A 44 -5.49 1.19 15.88
CA VAL A 44 -6.25 0.11 15.24
C VAL A 44 -5.46 -0.53 14.10
N VAL A 45 -4.74 0.29 13.33
CA VAL A 45 -3.94 -0.11 12.15
C VAL A 45 -2.51 0.45 12.33
N PRO A 46 -1.65 -0.24 13.11
CA PRO A 46 -0.28 0.23 13.42
C PRO A 46 0.60 0.41 12.18
N GLU A 47 0.30 -0.30 11.08
CA GLU A 47 0.98 -0.21 9.80
C GLU A 47 0.90 1.20 9.19
N LEU A 48 -0.03 2.03 9.67
CA LEU A 48 -0.16 3.44 9.26
C LEU A 48 0.70 4.40 10.11
N ALA A 49 1.55 3.88 11.00
CA ALA A 49 2.47 4.71 11.80
C ALA A 49 3.36 5.65 10.96
N PRO A 50 3.82 5.28 9.74
CA PRO A 50 4.60 6.16 8.89
C PRO A 50 3.87 7.39 8.38
N LEU A 51 2.53 7.43 8.40
CA LEU A 51 1.76 8.62 8.05
C LEU A 51 2.09 9.74 9.05
N ALA A 52 2.95 10.66 8.65
CA ALA A 52 3.39 11.75 9.50
C ALA A 52 2.52 13.00 9.34
N GLY A 53 2.62 13.92 10.29
CA GLY A 53 1.93 15.21 10.22
C GLY A 53 2.30 16.05 9.00
N GLY A 54 3.50 15.86 8.43
CA GLY A 54 3.93 16.52 7.19
C GLY A 54 3.10 16.14 5.95
N ASP A 55 2.60 14.90 5.90
CA ASP A 55 1.68 14.48 4.83
C ASP A 55 0.36 15.25 4.90
N ILE A 56 -0.06 15.66 6.10
CA ILE A 56 -1.28 16.44 6.33
C ILE A 56 -1.16 17.85 5.80
N ASP A 57 0.00 18.48 5.90
CA ASP A 57 0.22 19.83 5.39
C ASP A 57 0.23 19.85 3.85
N VAL A 58 0.78 18.80 3.23
CA VAL A 58 0.65 18.57 1.78
C VAL A 58 -0.83 18.37 1.41
N LEU A 59 -1.60 17.65 2.24
CA LEU A 59 -3.02 17.42 2.02
C LEU A 59 -3.85 18.71 2.05
N ARG A 60 -3.52 19.65 2.96
CA ARG A 60 -4.21 20.95 3.04
C ARG A 60 -4.02 21.81 1.79
N GLN A 61 -2.88 21.65 1.11
CA GLN A 61 -2.55 22.37 -0.12
C GLN A 61 -3.05 21.66 -1.38
N SER A 62 -3.38 20.39 -1.28
CA SER A 62 -3.83 19.57 -2.42
C SER A 62 -5.26 19.92 -2.86
N ARG A 63 -5.48 19.91 -4.17
CA ARG A 63 -6.83 19.95 -4.74
C ARG A 63 -7.63 18.66 -4.52
N GLN A 64 -6.97 17.58 -4.09
CA GLN A 64 -7.56 16.24 -3.90
C GLN A 64 -6.99 15.57 -2.65
N PRO A 65 -7.24 16.12 -1.46
CA PRO A 65 -6.65 15.64 -0.23
C PRO A 65 -6.97 14.17 0.05
N ALA A 66 -8.20 13.73 -0.19
CA ALA A 66 -8.62 12.35 0.02
C ALA A 66 -7.83 11.35 -0.84
N ALA A 67 -7.59 11.68 -2.11
CA ALA A 67 -6.84 10.81 -3.02
C ALA A 67 -5.36 10.69 -2.59
N HIS A 68 -4.75 11.79 -2.19
CA HIS A 68 -3.36 11.78 -1.70
C HIS A 68 -3.23 11.02 -0.37
N LEU A 69 -4.13 11.23 0.57
CA LEU A 69 -4.13 10.51 1.84
C LEU A 69 -4.34 9.00 1.63
N LEU A 70 -5.24 8.63 0.73
CA LEU A 70 -5.47 7.24 0.36
C LEU A 70 -4.22 6.60 -0.24
N LEU A 71 -3.50 7.29 -1.12
CA LEU A 71 -2.25 6.82 -1.70
C LEU A 71 -1.14 6.69 -0.65
N ALA A 72 -1.03 7.66 0.26
CA ALA A 72 -0.07 7.60 1.37
C ALA A 72 -0.38 6.43 2.32
N ALA A 73 -1.65 6.21 2.66
CA ALA A 73 -2.07 5.08 3.46
C ALA A 73 -1.79 3.73 2.76
N CYS A 74 -2.05 3.61 1.45
CA CYS A 74 -1.69 2.42 0.69
C CYS A 74 -0.18 2.18 0.69
N ALA A 75 0.62 3.23 0.50
CA ALA A 75 2.08 3.12 0.52
C ALA A 75 2.58 2.65 1.89
N ALA A 76 2.04 3.18 3.00
CA ALA A 76 2.37 2.76 4.36
C ALA A 76 2.04 1.28 4.61
N LEU A 77 0.85 0.82 4.18
CA LEU A 77 0.43 -0.58 4.31
C LEU A 77 1.29 -1.54 3.46
N LEU A 78 1.78 -1.11 2.32
CA LEU A 78 2.51 -1.95 1.37
C LEU A 78 4.04 -1.87 1.54
N GLN A 79 4.56 -0.88 2.30
CA GLN A 79 5.99 -0.61 2.38
C GLN A 79 6.83 -1.82 2.81
N ASP A 80 6.30 -2.65 3.72
CA ASP A 80 7.02 -3.82 4.25
C ASP A 80 6.75 -5.11 3.48
N HIS A 81 5.89 -5.05 2.45
CA HIS A 81 5.40 -6.23 1.74
C HIS A 81 5.68 -6.22 0.23
N CYS A 82 6.14 -5.10 -0.33
CA CYS A 82 6.48 -4.96 -1.74
C CYS A 82 8.00 -4.90 -1.98
N ILE A 83 8.43 -5.41 -3.13
CA ILE A 83 9.84 -5.37 -3.55
C ILE A 83 10.30 -3.92 -3.69
N LEU A 84 9.51 -3.11 -4.37
CA LEU A 84 9.75 -1.67 -4.53
C LEU A 84 8.60 -0.91 -3.86
N PRO A 85 8.76 -0.52 -2.60
CA PRO A 85 7.81 0.39 -1.97
C PRO A 85 7.90 1.73 -2.69
N ALA A 86 6.86 2.09 -3.40
CA ALA A 86 6.80 3.33 -4.13
C ALA A 86 5.51 4.09 -3.78
N ALA A 87 5.60 5.42 -3.74
CA ALA A 87 4.42 6.25 -3.59
C ALA A 87 3.49 6.10 -4.79
N GLY A 88 2.22 5.95 -4.51
CA GLY A 88 1.19 5.99 -5.54
C GLY A 88 1.04 7.40 -6.12
N ARG A 89 0.33 7.51 -7.23
CA ARG A 89 0.08 8.81 -7.87
C ARG A 89 -1.34 8.94 -8.39
N VAL A 90 -1.82 10.17 -8.41
CA VAL A 90 -3.05 10.54 -9.13
C VAL A 90 -2.70 10.64 -10.62
N VAL A 91 -3.30 9.77 -11.43
CA VAL A 91 -3.05 9.71 -12.89
C VAL A 91 -3.91 10.72 -13.63
N ALA A 92 -5.17 10.81 -13.24
CA ALA A 92 -6.14 11.75 -13.77
C ALA A 92 -7.20 12.03 -12.72
N ALA A 93 -7.79 13.20 -12.77
CA ALA A 93 -8.85 13.57 -11.87
C ALA A 93 -9.78 14.60 -12.48
N ASN A 94 -11.05 14.51 -12.11
CA ASN A 94 -12.08 15.50 -12.34
C ASN A 94 -12.89 15.75 -11.06
N ARG A 95 -13.98 16.51 -11.14
CA ARG A 95 -14.82 16.85 -9.97
C ARG A 95 -15.53 15.64 -9.34
N GLN A 96 -15.67 14.53 -10.05
CA GLN A 96 -16.48 13.39 -9.64
C GLN A 96 -15.65 12.12 -9.47
N GLN A 97 -14.47 12.03 -10.09
CA GLN A 97 -13.67 10.81 -10.14
C GLN A 97 -12.18 11.12 -10.11
N SER A 98 -11.43 10.26 -9.48
CA SER A 98 -9.97 10.24 -9.53
C SER A 98 -9.48 8.88 -9.99
N LEU A 99 -8.52 8.87 -10.90
CA LEU A 99 -7.84 7.67 -11.34
C LEU A 99 -6.50 7.60 -10.61
N LEU A 100 -6.33 6.59 -9.78
CA LEU A 100 -5.18 6.39 -8.92
C LEU A 100 -4.35 5.23 -9.41
N PHE A 101 -3.03 5.38 -9.38
CA PHE A 101 -2.10 4.28 -9.56
C PHE A 101 -1.47 3.92 -8.21
N VAL A 102 -1.64 2.67 -7.78
CA VAL A 102 -1.06 2.11 -6.56
C VAL A 102 -0.01 1.09 -6.95
N PRO A 103 1.29 1.37 -6.76
CA PRO A 103 2.35 0.42 -7.05
C PRO A 103 2.22 -0.81 -6.14
N CYS A 104 2.23 -1.99 -6.71
CA CYS A 104 2.29 -3.26 -5.98
C CYS A 104 2.76 -4.39 -6.89
N ASP A 105 3.46 -5.36 -6.36
CA ASP A 105 3.92 -6.56 -7.05
C ASP A 105 2.98 -7.75 -6.87
N ASP A 106 2.01 -7.62 -5.97
CA ASP A 106 0.94 -8.60 -5.74
C ASP A 106 -0.43 -7.92 -5.82
N ARG A 107 -1.24 -8.29 -6.81
CA ARG A 107 -2.53 -7.66 -7.05
C ARG A 107 -3.55 -7.91 -5.93
N PRO A 108 -3.76 -9.13 -5.42
CA PRO A 108 -4.65 -9.37 -4.28
C PRO A 108 -4.27 -8.55 -3.05
N LEU A 109 -2.98 -8.54 -2.69
CA LEU A 109 -2.48 -7.77 -1.56
C LEU A 109 -2.69 -6.27 -1.75
N GLY A 110 -2.36 -5.75 -2.94
CA GLY A 110 -2.59 -4.34 -3.28
C GLY A 110 -4.06 -3.94 -3.20
N LEU A 111 -4.99 -4.83 -3.62
CA LEU A 111 -6.43 -4.57 -3.53
C LEU A 111 -6.92 -4.52 -2.07
N LEU A 112 -6.42 -5.41 -1.21
CA LEU A 112 -6.77 -5.42 0.21
C LEU A 112 -6.18 -4.20 0.92
N ALA A 113 -4.92 -3.83 0.64
CA ALA A 113 -4.32 -2.60 1.14
C ALA A 113 -5.12 -1.37 0.73
N PHE A 114 -5.57 -1.31 -0.53
CA PHE A 114 -6.43 -0.23 -1.01
C PHE A 114 -7.77 -0.19 -0.27
N LYS A 115 -8.44 -1.33 -0.08
CA LYS A 115 -9.71 -1.40 0.66
C LYS A 115 -9.55 -0.94 2.11
N LEU A 116 -8.50 -1.41 2.79
CA LEU A 116 -8.21 -1.01 4.16
C LEU A 116 -7.89 0.49 4.24
N ALA A 117 -7.04 1.00 3.36
CA ALA A 117 -6.72 2.43 3.28
C ALA A 117 -7.98 3.27 3.01
N ALA A 118 -8.85 2.84 2.10
CA ALA A 118 -10.10 3.54 1.80
C ALA A 118 -11.04 3.58 3.00
N ALA A 119 -11.19 2.47 3.74
CA ALA A 119 -11.98 2.43 4.96
C ALA A 119 -11.39 3.35 6.04
N CYS A 120 -10.06 3.35 6.22
CA CYS A 120 -9.37 4.23 7.14
C CYS A 120 -9.62 5.71 6.81
N VAL A 121 -9.40 6.08 5.56
CA VAL A 121 -9.56 7.47 5.11
C VAL A 121 -11.02 7.93 5.20
N ALA A 122 -11.97 7.10 4.77
CA ALA A 122 -13.41 7.40 4.87
C ALA A 122 -13.88 7.54 6.33
N GLY A 123 -13.25 6.83 7.25
CA GLY A 123 -13.59 6.85 8.67
C GLY A 123 -12.99 7.99 9.48
N LEU A 124 -12.01 8.73 8.95
CA LEU A 124 -11.35 9.81 9.69
C LEU A 124 -12.32 10.82 10.32
N PRO A 125 -13.35 11.30 9.62
CA PRO A 125 -14.31 12.22 10.23
C PRO A 125 -15.13 11.62 11.38
N ALA A 126 -15.40 10.31 11.34
CA ALA A 126 -16.09 9.61 12.43
C ALA A 126 -15.15 9.43 13.63
N LEU A 127 -13.89 9.09 13.38
CA LEU A 127 -12.85 8.96 14.40
C LEU A 127 -12.60 10.29 15.13
N ALA A 128 -12.57 11.39 14.41
CA ALA A 128 -12.39 12.74 14.98
C ALA A 128 -13.51 13.11 15.97
N ARG A 129 -14.74 12.65 15.70
CA ARG A 129 -15.93 12.91 16.54
C ARG A 129 -16.17 11.89 17.65
N GLY A 130 -15.30 10.91 17.82
CA GLY A 130 -15.48 9.83 18.77
C GLY A 130 -16.18 8.64 18.09
N ALA A 131 -15.40 7.81 17.44
CA ALA A 131 -15.88 6.73 16.58
C ALA A 131 -16.78 5.73 17.29
N ASP A 132 -17.77 5.25 16.56
CA ASP A 132 -18.56 4.10 16.90
C ASP A 132 -17.68 2.84 17.04
N ARG A 133 -17.97 2.04 18.07
CA ARG A 133 -17.29 0.76 18.32
C ARG A 133 -17.42 -0.21 17.15
N GLY A 134 -18.55 -0.18 16.44
CA GLY A 134 -18.80 -1.01 15.26
C GLY A 134 -17.85 -0.69 14.12
N PHE A 135 -17.58 0.58 13.87
CA PHE A 135 -16.59 0.99 12.85
C PHE A 135 -15.18 0.50 13.18
N ILE A 136 -14.75 0.63 14.43
CA ILE A 136 -13.43 0.14 14.88
C ILE A 136 -13.33 -1.38 14.74
N ALA A 137 -14.40 -2.11 15.06
CA ALA A 137 -14.45 -3.57 14.87
C ALA A 137 -14.30 -3.96 13.41
N GLY A 138 -15.01 -3.28 12.49
CA GLY A 138 -14.90 -3.51 11.06
C GLY A 138 -13.50 -3.21 10.50
N LEU A 139 -12.83 -2.16 10.99
CA LEU A 139 -11.44 -1.88 10.60
C LEU A 139 -10.48 -2.98 11.07
N ARG A 140 -10.67 -3.52 12.27
CA ARG A 140 -9.84 -4.64 12.79
C ARG A 140 -10.03 -5.91 11.97
N GLU A 141 -11.25 -6.22 11.57
CA GLU A 141 -11.56 -7.37 10.73
C GLU A 141 -10.92 -7.23 9.34
N LEU A 142 -11.05 -6.05 8.73
CA LEU A 142 -10.44 -5.78 7.43
C LEU A 142 -8.91 -5.81 7.49
N ARG A 143 -8.33 -5.28 8.59
CA ARG A 143 -6.89 -5.39 8.84
C ARG A 143 -6.46 -6.84 9.01
N GLN A 144 -7.22 -7.65 9.75
CA GLN A 144 -6.90 -9.07 9.91
C GLN A 144 -6.91 -9.79 8.56
N THR A 145 -7.90 -9.55 7.72
CA THR A 145 -7.96 -10.09 6.35
C THR A 145 -6.73 -9.69 5.52
N PHE A 146 -6.25 -8.45 5.67
CA PHE A 146 -5.03 -7.99 5.00
C PHE A 146 -3.79 -8.75 5.52
N LEU A 147 -3.66 -8.93 6.84
CA LEU A 147 -2.53 -9.65 7.45
C LEU A 147 -2.54 -11.13 7.10
N ASP A 148 -3.70 -11.78 7.04
CA ASP A 148 -3.84 -13.16 6.60
C ASP A 148 -3.35 -13.32 5.15
N GLN A 149 -3.71 -12.39 4.27
CA GLN A 149 -3.22 -12.36 2.89
C GLN A 149 -1.70 -12.17 2.82
N VAL A 150 -1.14 -11.30 3.67
CA VAL A 150 0.32 -11.13 3.80
C VAL A 150 0.98 -12.44 4.23
N GLN A 151 0.42 -13.11 5.21
CA GLN A 151 0.96 -14.37 5.73
C GLN A 151 0.92 -15.48 4.69
N GLU A 152 -0.19 -15.61 3.97
CA GLU A 152 -0.38 -16.67 2.98
C GLU A 152 0.43 -16.44 1.70
N ASN A 153 0.40 -15.22 1.19
CA ASN A 153 0.90 -14.90 -0.14
C ASN A 153 2.03 -13.87 -0.16
N GLY A 154 2.32 -13.20 0.96
CA GLY A 154 3.46 -12.27 1.05
C GLY A 154 4.79 -12.96 0.75
N LEU A 155 5.74 -12.25 0.15
CA LEU A 155 7.10 -12.77 0.03
C LEU A 155 7.69 -12.98 1.42
N ASN A 156 8.40 -14.11 1.61
CA ASN A 156 9.11 -14.28 2.85
C ASN A 156 10.21 -13.20 2.98
N GLN A 157 10.57 -12.89 4.23
CA GLN A 157 11.44 -11.75 4.54
C GLN A 157 12.80 -11.82 3.85
N ASN A 158 13.37 -13.03 3.70
CA ASN A 158 14.66 -13.21 3.04
C ASN A 158 14.56 -12.91 1.53
N ALA A 159 13.54 -13.48 0.85
CA ALA A 159 13.31 -13.22 -0.56
C ALA A 159 13.02 -11.74 -0.83
N LEU A 160 12.24 -11.10 0.04
CA LEU A 160 11.92 -9.69 -0.05
C LEU A 160 13.19 -8.82 0.12
N SER A 161 14.00 -9.08 1.13
CA SER A 161 15.24 -8.33 1.39
C SER A 161 16.24 -8.46 0.24
N MET A 162 16.41 -9.67 -0.30
CA MET A 162 17.29 -9.89 -1.45
C MET A 162 16.75 -9.23 -2.72
N ALA A 163 15.46 -9.33 -2.99
CA ALA A 163 14.85 -8.68 -4.13
C ALA A 163 14.95 -7.14 -4.04
N ARG A 164 14.78 -6.56 -2.85
CA ARG A 164 15.00 -5.13 -2.60
C ARG A 164 16.44 -4.71 -2.83
N ALA A 165 17.39 -5.50 -2.32
CA ALA A 165 18.81 -5.23 -2.53
C ALA A 165 19.21 -5.31 -4.01
N ALA A 166 18.59 -6.19 -4.79
CA ALA A 166 18.77 -6.26 -6.24
C ALA A 166 18.13 -5.09 -6.95
N ALA A 167 16.90 -4.73 -6.58
CA ALA A 167 16.18 -3.60 -7.15
C ALA A 167 16.89 -2.26 -6.92
N LEU A 168 17.53 -2.07 -5.75
CA LEU A 168 18.37 -0.90 -5.46
C LEU A 168 19.63 -0.81 -6.33
N ARG A 169 19.97 -1.88 -7.04
CA ARG A 169 21.07 -1.95 -8.03
C ARG A 169 20.57 -1.96 -9.46
N ASP A 170 19.34 -1.51 -9.68
CA ASP A 170 18.68 -1.50 -10.99
C ASP A 170 18.56 -2.89 -11.64
N ILE A 171 18.62 -3.97 -10.84
CA ILE A 171 18.36 -5.32 -11.32
C ILE A 171 16.85 -5.54 -11.34
N PRO A 172 16.24 -5.80 -12.51
CA PRO A 172 14.81 -6.04 -12.60
C PRO A 172 14.39 -7.24 -11.73
N CYS A 173 13.36 -7.04 -10.92
CA CYS A 173 12.86 -8.05 -9.99
C CYS A 173 11.39 -8.33 -10.28
N TYR A 174 11.05 -9.61 -10.40
CA TYR A 174 9.68 -10.03 -10.69
C TYR A 174 9.27 -11.12 -9.71
N ARG A 175 8.20 -10.87 -9.00
CA ARG A 175 7.56 -11.88 -8.16
C ARG A 175 6.86 -12.90 -9.03
N ILE A 176 7.02 -14.18 -8.72
CA ILE A 176 6.34 -15.28 -9.40
C ILE A 176 5.04 -15.57 -8.68
N ARG A 177 3.93 -15.47 -9.41
CA ARG A 177 2.59 -15.72 -8.86
C ARG A 177 2.48 -17.14 -8.31
N GLY A 178 1.76 -17.26 -7.21
CA GLY A 178 1.54 -18.55 -6.54
C GLY A 178 2.72 -19.02 -5.69
N SER A 179 3.75 -18.19 -5.52
CA SER A 179 4.85 -18.48 -4.62
C SER A 179 5.17 -17.30 -3.71
N ASN A 180 5.36 -17.59 -2.43
CA ASN A 180 5.85 -16.64 -1.44
C ASN A 180 7.38 -16.63 -1.32
N ARG A 181 8.09 -17.38 -2.15
CA ARG A 181 9.54 -17.55 -2.10
C ARG A 181 10.24 -17.29 -3.42
N LEU A 182 9.52 -17.43 -4.55
CA LEU A 182 10.14 -17.34 -5.87
C LEU A 182 10.13 -15.91 -6.39
N VAL A 183 11.31 -15.39 -6.67
CA VAL A 183 11.57 -14.12 -7.31
C VAL A 183 12.50 -14.33 -8.48
N GLN A 184 12.16 -13.77 -9.63
CA GLN A 184 13.08 -13.69 -10.76
C GLN A 184 13.88 -12.41 -10.64
N LEU A 185 15.20 -12.52 -10.70
CA LEU A 185 16.14 -11.41 -10.79
C LEU A 185 16.71 -11.35 -12.20
N GLY A 186 16.79 -10.16 -12.75
CA GLY A 186 17.29 -9.94 -14.11
C GLY A 186 16.35 -10.39 -15.22
N GLN A 187 16.84 -10.26 -16.46
CA GLN A 187 16.10 -10.58 -17.68
C GLN A 187 16.98 -11.34 -18.69
N GLY A 188 16.34 -12.01 -19.63
CA GLY A 188 17.01 -12.72 -20.72
C GLY A 188 18.02 -13.75 -20.24
N CYS A 189 19.24 -13.74 -20.79
CA CYS A 189 20.31 -14.66 -20.41
C CYS A 189 20.88 -14.41 -19.01
N HIS A 190 20.66 -13.25 -18.43
CA HIS A 190 21.10 -12.89 -17.06
C HIS A 190 20.04 -13.21 -16.00
N ARG A 191 18.94 -13.87 -16.40
CA ARG A 191 17.87 -14.28 -15.48
C ARG A 191 18.39 -15.27 -14.45
N ARG A 192 18.08 -15.00 -13.18
CA ARG A 192 18.33 -15.90 -12.05
C ARG A 192 17.04 -16.09 -11.25
N TRP A 193 16.90 -17.22 -10.62
CA TRP A 193 15.76 -17.51 -9.75
C TRP A 193 16.23 -17.50 -8.32
N LEU A 194 15.53 -16.76 -7.48
CA LEU A 194 15.70 -16.77 -6.05
C LEU A 194 14.55 -17.57 -5.44
N ASN A 195 14.85 -18.63 -4.71
CA ASN A 195 13.88 -19.41 -3.96
C ASN A 195 14.14 -19.24 -2.45
N GLY A 196 13.41 -18.34 -1.83
CA GLY A 196 13.68 -17.91 -0.45
C GLY A 196 15.02 -17.17 -0.35
N ALA A 197 16.01 -17.80 0.29
CA ALA A 197 17.37 -17.26 0.39
C ALA A 197 18.40 -18.04 -0.47
N VAL A 198 17.94 -18.99 -1.29
CA VAL A 198 18.81 -19.90 -2.04
C VAL A 198 18.73 -19.56 -3.53
N MET A 199 19.87 -19.40 -4.16
CA MET A 199 20.00 -19.36 -5.63
C MET A 199 20.32 -20.76 -6.16
N PRO A 200 19.95 -21.09 -7.42
CA PRO A 200 20.23 -22.40 -8.02
C PRO A 200 21.73 -22.74 -8.07
N ASP A 201 22.57 -21.71 -8.16
CA ASP A 201 24.03 -21.85 -8.19
C ASP A 201 24.66 -21.95 -6.78
N THR A 202 23.88 -21.87 -5.72
CA THR A 202 24.34 -22.15 -4.37
C THR A 202 24.45 -23.65 -4.26
N SER A 203 25.64 -24.19 -4.50
CA SER A 203 25.86 -25.64 -4.44
C SER A 203 25.50 -26.15 -3.05
N SER A 204 24.63 -27.14 -3.00
CA SER A 204 24.30 -27.91 -1.79
C SER A 204 25.44 -28.86 -1.39
N THR A 205 26.68 -28.57 -1.75
CA THR A 205 27.87 -29.30 -1.33
C THR A 205 28.23 -29.00 0.12
N GLY A 206 27.31 -29.29 1.01
CA GLY A 206 27.43 -29.06 2.44
C GLY A 206 26.46 -29.90 3.26
N MET A 207 26.13 -31.10 2.77
CA MET A 207 25.49 -32.15 3.58
C MET A 207 26.41 -33.37 3.62
#